data_1bc38c8025eeb8e421cade064ff1a56f
#
_entry.id   1bc38c8025eeb8e421cade064ff1a56f
#
_cell.length_a   1.000
_cell.length_b   1.000
_cell.length_c   1.000
_cell.angle_alpha   90.00
_cell.angle_beta   90.00
_cell.angle_gamma   90.00
#
_symmetry.space_group_name_H-M   'P 1'
#
loop_
_entity.id
_entity.type
_entity.pdbx_description
1 polymer ?
#
loop_
_entity_poly.entity_id
_entity_poly.type
_entity_poly.pdbx_seq_one_letter_code
_entity_poly.pdbx_strand_id
1 'polypeptide(L)'
;MTSRPLDPGRPAEFRAEREVDVLVPTRDRPAELAVTLTGLAAQSGIGFGVAVSDQSDGDPDWAHPAVAAVVRILRHRGHPVLLSRRLPRRGLAEQRDFLLAQSAARYVLCLDDDVWLEPGTLDRLVAAIRRLRCGFVGNALHGLSYAEDVRPDTHGRYEEWTGPPEPESPEPGSDEWERVHLHSAANLLHVTAGLGLRPDEWRAYKVSWVGGCVLYDRAKLLEAGGFAFWRRLPPDHAGEDAAAQLAVMRRYGGAGIVPSGAYHLESPTTVADRRTEAWELLFPTPHEPA
;
A
#
# COMPACT_ATOMS: atom_id res chain seq x y z
N MET A 1 30.51 -3.66 -20.53
CA MET A 1 30.67 -2.56 -19.56
C MET A 1 29.93 -2.98 -18.29
N THR A 2 30.63 -3.12 -17.18
CA THR A 2 30.00 -3.38 -15.86
C THR A 2 29.34 -2.10 -15.36
N SER A 3 28.08 -2.18 -14.93
CA SER A 3 27.36 -1.02 -14.38
C SER A 3 27.98 -0.61 -13.04
N ARG A 4 28.07 0.70 -12.80
CA ARG A 4 28.56 1.24 -11.53
C ARG A 4 27.57 0.86 -10.40
N PRO A 5 28.04 0.46 -9.19
CA PRO A 5 27.19 0.19 -8.05
C PRO A 5 26.24 1.36 -7.73
N LEU A 6 25.04 1.04 -7.22
CA LEU A 6 24.10 2.07 -6.74
C LEU A 6 24.59 2.67 -5.42
N ASP A 7 24.49 3.98 -5.30
CA ASP A 7 24.52 4.65 -3.99
C ASP A 7 23.19 4.37 -3.28
N PRO A 8 23.17 3.89 -2.03
CA PRO A 8 21.92 3.65 -1.30
C PRO A 8 21.13 4.92 -0.97
N GLY A 9 21.72 6.11 -1.14
CA GLY A 9 21.13 7.38 -0.70
C GLY A 9 21.37 7.64 0.80
N ARG A 10 21.06 8.86 1.22
CA ARG A 10 21.25 9.28 2.61
C ARG A 10 19.90 9.54 3.28
N PRO A 11 19.62 8.95 4.44
CA PRO A 11 18.36 9.21 5.16
C PRO A 11 18.09 10.69 5.44
N ALA A 12 19.12 11.47 5.78
CA ALA A 12 18.98 12.89 6.04
C ALA A 12 18.52 13.70 4.79
N GLU A 13 19.02 13.33 3.61
CA GLU A 13 18.62 13.94 2.34
C GLU A 13 17.22 13.48 1.92
N PHE A 14 16.87 12.24 2.22
CA PHE A 14 15.55 11.69 1.94
C PHE A 14 14.47 12.34 2.81
N ARG A 15 14.77 12.76 4.03
CA ARG A 15 13.84 13.41 4.97
C ARG A 15 13.53 14.88 4.64
N ALA A 16 13.94 15.41 3.50
CA ALA A 16 13.50 16.71 3.06
C ALA A 16 11.97 16.75 2.91
N GLU A 17 11.34 17.86 3.32
CA GLU A 17 9.89 18.02 3.22
C GLU A 17 9.43 17.91 1.76
N ARG A 18 8.45 17.08 1.53
CA ARG A 18 7.73 16.91 0.26
C ARG A 18 6.30 16.45 0.50
N GLU A 19 5.54 16.40 -0.55
CA GLU A 19 4.13 16.06 -0.39
C GLU A 19 3.92 14.56 -0.19
N VAL A 20 4.63 13.72 -0.96
CA VAL A 20 4.45 12.27 -0.94
C VAL A 20 5.78 11.54 -0.85
N ASP A 21 5.84 10.52 -0.02
CA ASP A 21 6.83 9.45 -0.09
C ASP A 21 6.15 8.11 -0.36
N VAL A 22 6.72 7.32 -1.26
CA VAL A 22 6.31 5.96 -1.55
C VAL A 22 7.21 5.00 -0.77
N LEU A 23 6.60 4.13 0.03
CA LEU A 23 7.26 3.22 0.95
C LEU A 23 7.07 1.79 0.45
N VAL A 24 8.15 1.15 -0.02
CA VAL A 24 8.12 -0.17 -0.65
C VAL A 24 8.94 -1.15 0.17
N PRO A 25 8.31 -2.05 0.93
CA PRO A 25 9.00 -3.21 1.49
C PRO A 25 9.23 -4.25 0.39
N THR A 26 10.36 -4.95 0.41
CA THR A 26 10.63 -6.05 -0.53
C THR A 26 11.40 -7.18 0.14
N ARG A 27 11.33 -8.38 -0.48
CA ARG A 27 12.10 -9.53 -0.07
C ARG A 27 12.15 -10.59 -1.17
N ASP A 28 13.35 -10.88 -1.67
CA ASP A 28 13.62 -11.95 -2.65
C ASP A 28 12.75 -11.84 -3.94
N ARG A 29 12.41 -10.60 -4.36
CA ARG A 29 11.51 -10.29 -5.49
C ARG A 29 12.06 -9.19 -6.41
N PRO A 30 13.29 -9.33 -6.94
CA PRO A 30 13.87 -8.26 -7.75
C PRO A 30 13.13 -8.00 -9.08
N ALA A 31 12.45 -9.00 -9.64
CA ALA A 31 11.68 -8.82 -10.87
C ALA A 31 10.41 -8.00 -10.63
N GLU A 32 9.66 -8.36 -9.61
CA GLU A 32 8.44 -7.67 -9.17
C GLU A 32 8.77 -6.23 -8.78
N LEU A 33 9.79 -6.03 -7.94
CA LEU A 33 10.25 -4.70 -7.54
C LEU A 33 10.62 -3.83 -8.76
N ALA A 34 11.28 -4.41 -9.78
CA ALA A 34 11.61 -3.67 -11.01
C ALA A 34 10.35 -3.19 -11.74
N VAL A 35 9.29 -4.02 -11.81
CA VAL A 35 8.01 -3.66 -12.44
C VAL A 35 7.30 -2.58 -11.63
N THR A 36 7.22 -2.73 -10.31
CA THR A 36 6.62 -1.74 -9.40
C THR A 36 7.30 -0.38 -9.52
N LEU A 37 8.63 -0.34 -9.45
CA LEU A 37 9.40 0.88 -9.62
C LEU A 37 9.25 1.48 -11.03
N THR A 38 9.03 0.67 -12.06
CA THR A 38 8.75 1.15 -13.42
C THR A 38 7.41 1.85 -13.49
N GLY A 39 6.36 1.32 -12.83
CA GLY A 39 5.08 2.00 -12.67
C GLY A 39 5.21 3.34 -11.96
N LEU A 40 6.04 3.43 -10.91
CA LEU A 40 6.35 4.68 -10.24
C LEU A 40 7.12 5.64 -11.16
N ALA A 41 8.09 5.16 -11.92
CA ALA A 41 8.82 5.99 -12.87
C ALA A 41 7.93 6.54 -14.00
N ALA A 42 6.77 5.96 -14.25
CA ALA A 42 5.79 6.44 -15.22
C ALA A 42 4.83 7.50 -14.63
N GLN A 43 4.84 7.72 -13.31
CA GLN A 43 4.02 8.78 -12.71
C GLN A 43 4.58 10.16 -13.11
N SER A 44 3.65 11.10 -13.35
CA SER A 44 3.94 12.49 -13.70
C SER A 44 3.02 13.39 -12.88
N GLY A 45 3.38 14.65 -12.70
CA GLY A 45 2.57 15.61 -11.96
C GLY A 45 3.17 15.86 -10.58
N ILE A 46 2.80 15.08 -9.58
CA ILE A 46 3.30 15.31 -8.23
C ILE A 46 4.73 14.78 -8.05
N GLY A 47 5.58 15.58 -7.38
CA GLY A 47 6.91 15.14 -6.97
C GLY A 47 6.83 14.21 -5.75
N PHE A 48 7.54 13.08 -5.80
CA PHE A 48 7.57 12.10 -4.71
C PHE A 48 8.98 11.56 -4.47
N GLY A 49 9.20 11.02 -3.27
CA GLY A 49 10.37 10.20 -2.95
C GLY A 49 10.01 8.72 -2.93
N VAL A 50 11.00 7.85 -3.08
CA VAL A 50 10.82 6.39 -2.96
C VAL A 50 11.77 5.84 -1.92
N ALA A 51 11.26 5.20 -0.88
CA ALA A 51 12.07 4.47 0.09
C ALA A 51 11.81 2.97 -0.06
N VAL A 52 12.87 2.19 -0.25
CA VAL A 52 12.83 0.72 -0.34
C VAL A 52 13.49 0.13 0.89
N SER A 53 12.80 -0.78 1.56
CA SER A 53 13.33 -1.61 2.65
C SER A 53 13.41 -3.05 2.20
N ASP A 54 14.59 -3.65 2.27
CA ASP A 54 14.87 -4.99 1.80
C ASP A 54 15.23 -5.93 2.95
N GLN A 55 14.55 -7.07 3.01
CA GLN A 55 14.81 -8.18 3.93
C GLN A 55 15.19 -9.48 3.22
N SER A 56 15.74 -9.39 2.01
CA SER A 56 16.23 -10.54 1.23
C SER A 56 17.35 -11.29 1.96
N ASP A 57 17.37 -12.62 1.84
CA ASP A 57 18.37 -13.45 2.51
C ASP A 57 19.73 -13.36 1.81
N GLY A 58 19.75 -13.21 0.46
CA GLY A 58 20.94 -13.07 -0.38
C GLY A 58 21.40 -11.62 -0.57
N ASP A 59 21.81 -11.28 -1.79
CA ASP A 59 22.05 -9.90 -2.19
C ASP A 59 20.73 -9.10 -2.15
N PRO A 60 20.77 -7.79 -1.86
CA PRO A 60 19.56 -7.00 -1.89
C PRO A 60 18.97 -6.90 -3.30
N ASP A 61 17.65 -6.87 -3.41
CA ASP A 61 16.92 -6.84 -4.69
C ASP A 61 17.40 -5.71 -5.62
N TRP A 62 17.82 -4.57 -5.06
CA TRP A 62 18.37 -3.47 -5.87
C TRP A 62 19.75 -3.74 -6.46
N ALA A 63 20.44 -4.83 -6.09
CA ALA A 63 21.65 -5.27 -6.77
C ALA A 63 21.32 -5.89 -8.14
N HIS A 64 20.09 -6.32 -8.35
CA HIS A 64 19.63 -6.81 -9.64
C HIS A 64 19.69 -5.71 -10.71
N PRO A 65 20.27 -5.97 -11.91
CA PRO A 65 20.50 -4.94 -12.93
C PRO A 65 19.25 -4.16 -13.36
N ALA A 66 18.08 -4.84 -13.44
CA ALA A 66 16.82 -4.19 -13.81
C ALA A 66 16.38 -3.17 -12.76
N VAL A 67 16.38 -3.56 -11.47
CA VAL A 67 16.04 -2.66 -10.36
C VAL A 67 17.00 -1.46 -10.32
N ALA A 68 18.31 -1.75 -10.42
CA ALA A 68 19.33 -0.72 -10.45
C ALA A 68 19.14 0.29 -11.60
N ALA A 69 18.71 -0.19 -12.77
CA ALA A 69 18.42 0.67 -13.92
C ALA A 69 17.25 1.59 -13.65
N VAL A 70 16.13 1.06 -13.11
CA VAL A 70 14.92 1.86 -12.81
C VAL A 70 15.19 2.87 -11.69
N VAL A 71 15.95 2.51 -10.65
CA VAL A 71 16.38 3.45 -9.61
C VAL A 71 17.16 4.63 -10.20
N ARG A 72 18.05 4.37 -11.19
CA ARG A 72 18.76 5.46 -11.87
C ARG A 72 17.81 6.35 -12.68
N ILE A 73 16.78 5.77 -13.31
CA ILE A 73 15.76 6.52 -14.05
C ILE A 73 14.97 7.42 -13.08
N LEU A 74 14.51 6.90 -11.95
CA LEU A 74 13.81 7.68 -10.93
C LEU A 74 14.66 8.87 -10.47
N ARG A 75 15.92 8.64 -10.13
CA ARG A 75 16.85 9.70 -9.71
C ARG A 75 17.13 10.71 -10.81
N HIS A 76 17.29 10.26 -12.06
CA HIS A 76 17.47 11.15 -13.22
C HIS A 76 16.25 12.06 -13.44
N ARG A 77 15.06 11.57 -13.12
CA ARG A 77 13.79 12.33 -13.15
C ARG A 77 13.59 13.23 -11.93
N GLY A 78 14.54 13.27 -11.01
CA GLY A 78 14.49 14.12 -9.83
C GLY A 78 13.78 13.51 -8.61
N HIS A 79 13.41 12.23 -8.67
CA HIS A 79 12.83 11.52 -7.52
C HIS A 79 13.95 11.01 -6.61
N PRO A 80 14.07 11.47 -5.35
CA PRO A 80 15.04 10.91 -4.42
C PRO A 80 14.66 9.45 -4.09
N VAL A 81 15.66 8.58 -4.07
CA VAL A 81 15.49 7.16 -3.75
C VAL A 81 16.42 6.79 -2.61
N LEU A 82 15.84 6.28 -1.52
CA LEU A 82 16.52 5.69 -0.37
C LEU A 82 16.40 4.17 -0.42
N LEU A 83 17.54 3.47 -0.35
CA LEU A 83 17.62 2.02 -0.32
C LEU A 83 18.18 1.58 1.03
N SER A 84 17.47 0.72 1.75
CA SER A 84 17.84 0.29 3.09
C SER A 84 17.70 -1.21 3.26
N ARG A 85 18.78 -1.87 3.69
CA ARG A 85 18.75 -3.28 4.05
C ARG A 85 18.41 -3.45 5.52
N ARG A 86 17.45 -4.34 5.83
CA ARG A 86 16.92 -4.53 7.18
C ARG A 86 17.05 -5.98 7.64
N LEU A 87 18.21 -6.31 8.22
CA LEU A 87 18.49 -7.63 8.80
C LEU A 87 18.83 -7.51 10.28
N PRO A 88 18.56 -8.53 11.12
CA PRO A 88 17.83 -9.74 10.77
C PRO A 88 16.36 -9.44 10.42
N ARG A 89 15.75 -10.33 9.63
CA ARG A 89 14.33 -10.24 9.25
C ARG A 89 13.41 -10.23 10.48
N ARG A 90 12.47 -9.28 10.52
CA ARG A 90 11.47 -9.14 11.58
C ARG A 90 10.03 -9.03 11.07
N GLY A 91 9.83 -9.27 9.78
CA GLY A 91 8.53 -9.27 9.13
C GLY A 91 8.12 -7.93 8.52
N LEU A 92 6.98 -7.96 7.83
CA LEU A 92 6.50 -6.87 6.98
C LEU A 92 6.08 -5.63 7.79
N ALA A 93 5.44 -5.82 8.95
CA ALA A 93 5.06 -4.69 9.82
C ALA A 93 6.28 -3.90 10.33
N GLU A 94 7.42 -4.57 10.63
CA GLU A 94 8.67 -3.88 10.99
C GLU A 94 9.24 -3.09 9.82
N GLN A 95 9.22 -3.64 8.61
CA GLN A 95 9.67 -2.90 7.42
C GLN A 95 8.84 -1.64 7.20
N ARG A 96 7.51 -1.72 7.33
CA ARG A 96 6.62 -0.55 7.19
C ARG A 96 6.85 0.48 8.30
N ASP A 97 7.05 0.06 9.56
CA ASP A 97 7.39 0.95 10.69
C ASP A 97 8.73 1.68 10.43
N PHE A 98 9.74 0.94 9.98
CA PHE A 98 11.03 1.50 9.60
C PHE A 98 10.92 2.50 8.46
N LEU A 99 10.21 2.16 7.38
CA LEU A 99 10.02 3.02 6.22
C LEU A 99 9.26 4.30 6.59
N LEU A 100 8.20 4.18 7.40
CA LEU A 100 7.43 5.31 7.90
C LEU A 100 8.32 6.29 8.68
N ALA A 101 9.27 5.77 9.48
CA ALA A 101 10.22 6.59 10.22
C ALA A 101 11.26 7.29 9.32
N GLN A 102 11.47 6.86 8.08
CA GLN A 102 12.36 7.57 7.13
C GLN A 102 11.67 8.75 6.47
N SER A 103 10.35 8.80 6.44
CA SER A 103 9.59 9.84 5.74
C SER A 103 9.33 11.06 6.62
N ALA A 104 9.40 12.26 6.01
CA ALA A 104 8.88 13.51 6.56
C ALA A 104 7.77 14.10 5.67
N ALA A 105 7.33 13.36 4.63
CA ALA A 105 6.28 13.81 3.73
C ALA A 105 4.94 13.95 4.45
N ARG A 106 4.06 14.80 3.89
CA ARG A 106 2.68 14.97 4.37
C ARG A 106 1.88 13.69 4.23
N TYR A 107 2.03 13.01 3.10
CA TYR A 107 1.36 11.74 2.79
C TYR A 107 2.38 10.65 2.55
N VAL A 108 2.04 9.43 2.91
CA VAL A 108 2.86 8.25 2.63
C VAL A 108 2.04 7.20 1.89
N LEU A 109 2.52 6.77 0.73
CA LEU A 109 1.96 5.66 -0.01
C LEU A 109 2.67 4.38 0.42
N CYS A 110 1.98 3.51 1.16
CA CYS A 110 2.42 2.13 1.35
C CYS A 110 2.07 1.34 0.09
N LEU A 111 3.09 0.85 -0.61
CA LEU A 111 2.95 0.14 -1.88
C LEU A 111 3.70 -1.19 -1.80
N ASP A 112 3.04 -2.29 -2.18
CA ASP A 112 3.69 -3.60 -2.26
C ASP A 112 4.63 -3.68 -3.46
N ASP A 113 5.62 -4.56 -3.38
CA ASP A 113 6.67 -4.72 -4.39
C ASP A 113 6.22 -5.43 -5.67
N ASP A 114 4.99 -5.93 -5.69
CA ASP A 114 4.36 -6.62 -6.82
C ASP A 114 3.11 -5.89 -7.36
N VAL A 115 3.11 -4.56 -7.26
CA VAL A 115 2.01 -3.71 -7.75
C VAL A 115 2.49 -2.76 -8.84
N TRP A 116 1.89 -2.86 -10.02
CA TRP A 116 2.09 -1.88 -11.09
C TRP A 116 1.00 -0.80 -11.05
N LEU A 117 1.41 0.47 -11.16
CA LEU A 117 0.50 1.62 -11.17
C LEU A 117 0.40 2.23 -12.57
N GLU A 118 -0.83 2.46 -13.03
CA GLU A 118 -1.09 3.27 -14.22
C GLU A 118 -0.58 4.70 -14.06
N PRO A 119 -0.14 5.36 -15.14
CA PRO A 119 0.17 6.79 -15.12
C PRO A 119 -0.99 7.62 -14.57
N GLY A 120 -0.72 8.57 -13.66
CA GLY A 120 -1.72 9.43 -13.04
C GLY A 120 -2.41 8.85 -11.80
N THR A 121 -2.14 7.59 -11.44
CA THR A 121 -2.73 6.97 -10.25
C THR A 121 -2.31 7.67 -8.96
N LEU A 122 -1.04 8.07 -8.84
CA LEU A 122 -0.56 8.79 -7.65
C LEU A 122 -1.22 10.18 -7.53
N ASP A 123 -1.36 10.90 -8.63
CA ASP A 123 -2.04 12.22 -8.66
C ASP A 123 -3.51 12.08 -8.22
N ARG A 124 -4.20 11.04 -8.67
CA ARG A 124 -5.59 10.74 -8.29
C ARG A 124 -5.72 10.45 -6.79
N LEU A 125 -4.85 9.62 -6.23
CA LEU A 125 -4.83 9.33 -4.79
C LEU A 125 -4.60 10.60 -3.96
N VAL A 126 -3.65 11.45 -4.38
CA VAL A 126 -3.37 12.71 -3.67
C VAL A 126 -4.54 13.69 -3.79
N ALA A 127 -5.16 13.81 -4.96
CA ALA A 127 -6.35 14.63 -5.13
C ALA A 127 -7.51 14.12 -4.24
N ALA A 128 -7.68 12.80 -4.14
CA ALA A 128 -8.70 12.19 -3.32
C ALA A 128 -8.46 12.47 -1.82
N ILE A 129 -7.27 12.20 -1.28
CA ILE A 129 -7.01 12.39 0.16
C ILE A 129 -7.11 13.87 0.57
N ARG A 130 -6.69 14.79 -0.30
CA ARG A 130 -6.84 16.23 -0.09
C ARG A 130 -8.32 16.65 -0.01
N ARG A 131 -9.16 16.11 -0.91
CA ARG A 131 -10.59 16.42 -0.96
C ARG A 131 -11.35 15.79 0.20
N LEU A 132 -11.11 14.51 0.48
CA LEU A 132 -11.82 13.73 1.48
C LEU A 132 -11.36 14.03 2.91
N ARG A 133 -10.12 14.44 3.11
CA ARG A 133 -9.53 14.77 4.42
C ARG A 133 -9.63 13.64 5.45
N CYS A 134 -9.78 12.39 5.00
CA CYS A 134 -9.82 11.20 5.85
C CYS A 134 -8.42 10.71 6.26
N GLY A 135 -8.34 9.57 6.93
CA GLY A 135 -7.09 8.99 7.40
C GLY A 135 -6.28 8.34 6.29
N PHE A 136 -6.95 7.69 5.34
CA PHE A 136 -6.33 7.08 4.17
C PHE A 136 -7.27 7.00 2.98
N VAL A 137 -6.68 6.87 1.81
CA VAL A 137 -7.35 6.42 0.58
C VAL A 137 -6.53 5.30 -0.05
N GLY A 138 -7.19 4.33 -0.66
CA GLY A 138 -6.49 3.21 -1.26
C GLY A 138 -7.10 2.75 -2.58
N ASN A 139 -6.28 2.09 -3.38
CA ASN A 139 -6.66 1.48 -4.64
C ASN A 139 -6.64 -0.04 -4.50
N ALA A 140 -7.79 -0.68 -4.67
CA ALA A 140 -7.84 -2.14 -4.71
C ALA A 140 -7.01 -2.67 -5.87
N LEU A 141 -6.27 -3.73 -5.62
CA LEU A 141 -5.41 -4.36 -6.63
C LEU A 141 -6.25 -5.24 -7.55
N HIS A 142 -6.09 -5.06 -8.85
CA HIS A 142 -6.73 -5.91 -9.84
C HIS A 142 -5.81 -7.07 -10.23
N GLY A 143 -6.26 -8.32 -10.01
CA GLY A 143 -5.65 -9.52 -10.56
C GLY A 143 -6.23 -9.79 -11.96
N LEU A 144 -5.49 -9.49 -13.02
CA LEU A 144 -6.02 -9.56 -14.39
C LEU A 144 -6.25 -10.98 -14.90
N SER A 145 -5.69 -12.02 -14.28
CA SER A 145 -6.04 -13.41 -14.58
C SER A 145 -7.50 -13.73 -14.24
N TYR A 146 -8.13 -12.89 -13.38
CA TYR A 146 -9.54 -12.98 -13.00
C TYR A 146 -10.43 -11.95 -13.71
N ALA A 147 -9.96 -11.31 -14.78
CA ALA A 147 -10.71 -10.24 -15.46
C ALA A 147 -12.06 -10.71 -16.04
N GLU A 148 -12.19 -11.99 -16.38
CA GLU A 148 -13.43 -12.59 -16.86
C GLU A 148 -14.30 -13.24 -15.75
N ASP A 149 -13.80 -13.30 -14.51
CA ASP A 149 -14.51 -13.86 -13.36
C ASP A 149 -15.46 -12.81 -12.75
N VAL A 150 -16.65 -12.70 -13.32
CA VAL A 150 -17.67 -11.72 -12.90
C VAL A 150 -18.47 -12.26 -11.72
N ARG A 151 -18.49 -11.53 -10.58
CA ARG A 151 -19.15 -11.93 -9.33
C ARG A 151 -20.23 -10.91 -8.91
N PRO A 152 -21.42 -10.91 -9.53
CA PRO A 152 -22.44 -9.88 -9.32
C PRO A 152 -22.89 -9.76 -7.85
N ASP A 153 -22.98 -10.88 -7.13
CA ASP A 153 -23.39 -10.89 -5.73
C ASP A 153 -22.42 -10.11 -4.83
N THR A 154 -21.14 -10.07 -5.20
CA THR A 154 -20.13 -9.31 -4.49
C THR A 154 -20.19 -7.82 -4.84
N HIS A 155 -20.57 -7.48 -6.08
CA HIS A 155 -20.68 -6.09 -6.53
C HIS A 155 -21.73 -5.30 -5.73
N GLY A 156 -22.78 -5.95 -5.20
CA GLY A 156 -23.79 -5.34 -4.34
C GLY A 156 -23.25 -4.77 -3.03
N ARG A 157 -22.03 -5.09 -2.65
CA ARG A 157 -21.34 -4.51 -1.48
C ARG A 157 -20.69 -3.15 -1.77
N TYR A 158 -20.69 -2.70 -3.03
CA TYR A 158 -20.16 -1.40 -3.39
C TYR A 158 -21.11 -0.30 -2.91
N GLU A 159 -20.60 0.58 -2.06
CA GLU A 159 -21.31 1.72 -1.52
C GLU A 159 -20.43 2.97 -1.58
N GLU A 160 -20.90 4.01 -2.27
CA GLU A 160 -20.16 5.28 -2.38
C GLU A 160 -20.27 6.12 -1.10
N TRP A 161 -19.20 6.82 -0.77
CA TRP A 161 -19.25 7.92 0.16
C TRP A 161 -19.93 9.13 -0.49
N THR A 162 -20.99 9.64 0.11
CA THR A 162 -21.70 10.86 -0.35
C THR A 162 -21.05 12.15 0.16
N GLY A 163 -20.10 12.03 1.09
CA GLY A 163 -19.33 13.11 1.70
C GLY A 163 -17.93 12.65 2.09
N PRO A 164 -17.21 13.42 2.92
CA PRO A 164 -15.97 12.94 3.52
C PRO A 164 -16.20 11.65 4.31
N PRO A 165 -15.30 10.65 4.22
CA PRO A 165 -15.40 9.45 5.01
C PRO A 165 -15.45 9.74 6.51
N GLU A 166 -16.42 9.15 7.18
CA GLU A 166 -16.55 9.21 8.63
C GLU A 166 -15.80 8.04 9.30
N PRO A 167 -15.48 8.16 10.61
CA PRO A 167 -14.93 7.05 11.36
C PRO A 167 -15.88 5.83 11.35
N GLU A 168 -15.34 4.68 10.99
CA GLU A 168 -16.02 3.37 11.06
C GLU A 168 -15.16 2.38 11.85
N SER A 169 -15.79 1.34 12.39
CA SER A 169 -15.13 0.28 13.14
C SER A 169 -15.57 -1.08 12.63
N PRO A 170 -15.16 -1.50 11.42
CA PRO A 170 -15.47 -2.83 10.94
C PRO A 170 -14.98 -3.90 11.93
N GLU A 171 -15.84 -4.82 12.30
CA GLU A 171 -15.54 -5.93 13.20
C GLU A 171 -15.78 -7.26 12.51
N PRO A 172 -15.00 -8.30 12.80
CA PRO A 172 -15.20 -9.61 12.21
C PRO A 172 -16.68 -10.07 12.30
N GLY A 173 -17.27 -10.39 11.14
CA GLY A 173 -18.66 -10.81 11.03
C GLY A 173 -19.69 -9.67 10.88
N SER A 174 -19.30 -8.41 10.88
CA SER A 174 -20.18 -7.29 10.53
C SER A 174 -20.30 -7.11 9.01
N ASP A 175 -21.36 -6.44 8.57
CA ASP A 175 -21.56 -6.10 7.15
C ASP A 175 -20.43 -5.21 6.63
N GLU A 176 -19.90 -4.32 7.47
CA GLU A 176 -18.75 -3.47 7.17
C GLU A 176 -17.49 -4.30 6.92
N TRP A 177 -17.29 -5.38 7.70
CA TRP A 177 -16.16 -6.30 7.53
C TRP A 177 -16.25 -7.04 6.20
N GLU A 178 -17.45 -7.49 5.85
CA GLU A 178 -17.70 -8.25 4.61
C GLU A 178 -17.42 -7.45 3.32
N ARG A 179 -17.25 -6.13 3.40
CA ARG A 179 -16.83 -5.29 2.27
C ARG A 179 -15.48 -5.71 1.69
N VAL A 180 -14.64 -6.43 2.45
CA VAL A 180 -13.36 -6.96 1.98
C VAL A 180 -13.51 -7.84 0.73
N HIS A 181 -14.63 -8.57 0.62
CA HIS A 181 -14.88 -9.43 -0.52
C HIS A 181 -15.00 -8.67 -1.85
N LEU A 182 -15.31 -7.38 -1.81
CA LEU A 182 -15.32 -6.51 -2.99
C LEU A 182 -13.94 -6.40 -3.65
N HIS A 183 -12.85 -6.57 -2.87
CA HIS A 183 -11.48 -6.51 -3.38
C HIS A 183 -10.96 -7.84 -3.92
N SER A 184 -11.80 -8.89 -3.95
CA SER A 184 -11.43 -10.19 -4.50
C SER A 184 -11.45 -10.16 -6.04
N ALA A 185 -10.57 -10.95 -6.67
CA ALA A 185 -10.51 -11.11 -8.13
C ALA A 185 -10.39 -9.74 -8.85
N ALA A 186 -11.29 -9.47 -9.79
CA ALA A 186 -11.37 -8.22 -10.54
C ALA A 186 -12.70 -7.46 -10.31
N ASN A 187 -13.35 -7.67 -9.16
CA ASN A 187 -14.68 -7.12 -8.90
C ASN A 187 -14.77 -5.61 -9.12
N LEU A 188 -13.79 -4.84 -8.63
CA LEU A 188 -13.81 -3.38 -8.80
C LEU A 188 -13.49 -2.91 -10.21
N LEU A 189 -12.87 -3.74 -11.05
CA LEU A 189 -12.77 -3.48 -12.48
C LEU A 189 -14.17 -3.50 -13.11
N HIS A 190 -14.98 -4.52 -12.81
CA HIS A 190 -16.34 -4.67 -13.30
C HIS A 190 -17.27 -3.57 -12.76
N VAL A 191 -17.20 -3.27 -11.46
CA VAL A 191 -17.95 -2.16 -10.86
C VAL A 191 -17.61 -0.85 -11.56
N THR A 192 -16.33 -0.54 -11.74
CA THR A 192 -15.86 0.69 -12.39
C THR A 192 -16.38 0.81 -13.81
N ALA A 193 -16.36 -0.30 -14.58
CA ALA A 193 -16.92 -0.32 -15.94
C ALA A 193 -18.41 0.01 -15.97
N GLY A 194 -19.17 -0.44 -14.96
CA GLY A 194 -20.61 -0.15 -14.82
C GLY A 194 -20.92 1.30 -14.42
N LEU A 195 -19.96 2.02 -13.82
CA LEU A 195 -20.17 3.41 -13.37
C LEU A 195 -20.11 4.46 -14.51
N GLY A 196 -19.53 4.12 -15.66
CA GLY A 196 -19.44 5.03 -16.81
C GLY A 196 -18.67 6.32 -16.52
N LEU A 197 -17.62 6.25 -15.70
CA LEU A 197 -16.82 7.41 -15.30
C LEU A 197 -16.09 8.04 -16.48
N ARG A 198 -16.02 9.37 -16.50
CA ARG A 198 -15.13 10.08 -17.43
C ARG A 198 -13.66 9.87 -17.04
N PRO A 199 -12.70 10.10 -17.94
CA PRO A 199 -11.27 9.84 -17.68
C PRO A 199 -10.70 10.59 -16.47
N ASP A 200 -11.25 11.74 -16.10
CA ASP A 200 -10.83 12.59 -14.98
C ASP A 200 -11.68 12.41 -13.72
N GLU A 201 -12.73 11.58 -13.79
CA GLU A 201 -13.63 11.30 -12.66
C GLU A 201 -13.10 10.16 -11.78
N TRP A 202 -13.40 10.28 -10.51
CA TRP A 202 -13.21 9.23 -9.53
C TRP A 202 -14.34 9.24 -8.51
N ARG A 203 -14.56 8.10 -7.86
CA ARG A 203 -15.49 7.94 -6.75
C ARG A 203 -14.77 7.36 -5.55
N ALA A 204 -15.19 7.79 -4.36
CA ALA A 204 -14.79 7.19 -3.10
C ALA A 204 -15.86 6.21 -2.63
N TYR A 205 -15.44 5.04 -2.19
CA TYR A 205 -16.35 4.00 -1.70
C TYR A 205 -15.92 3.47 -0.33
N LYS A 206 -16.87 2.89 0.39
CA LYS A 206 -16.66 2.32 1.72
C LYS A 206 -15.87 1.01 1.63
N VAL A 207 -14.94 0.84 2.55
CA VAL A 207 -14.04 -0.33 2.61
C VAL A 207 -13.98 -0.88 4.03
N SER A 208 -13.58 -2.13 4.17
CA SER A 208 -13.05 -2.66 5.43
C SER A 208 -11.59 -2.26 5.57
N TRP A 209 -10.81 -2.58 4.56
CA TRP A 209 -9.42 -2.13 4.31
C TRP A 209 -9.08 -2.33 2.83
N VAL A 210 -7.93 -1.84 2.42
CA VAL A 210 -7.40 -1.98 1.06
C VAL A 210 -6.00 -2.60 1.14
N GLY A 211 -5.73 -3.67 0.40
CA GLY A 211 -4.40 -4.29 0.37
C GLY A 211 -3.46 -3.61 -0.62
N GLY A 212 -2.18 -3.55 -0.31
CA GLY A 212 -1.07 -3.34 -1.24
C GLY A 212 -0.87 -1.95 -1.84
N CYS A 213 -1.86 -1.05 -1.81
CA CYS A 213 -1.74 0.31 -2.37
C CYS A 213 -2.57 1.32 -1.59
N VAL A 214 -2.00 1.92 -0.54
CA VAL A 214 -2.72 2.80 0.39
C VAL A 214 -1.94 4.08 0.68
N LEU A 215 -2.54 5.22 0.36
CA LEU A 215 -2.03 6.55 0.70
C LEU A 215 -2.62 7.02 2.02
N TYR A 216 -1.77 7.26 3.01
CA TYR A 216 -2.16 7.75 4.33
C TYR A 216 -1.83 9.24 4.49
N ASP A 217 -2.67 9.95 5.25
CA ASP A 217 -2.23 11.14 5.96
C ASP A 217 -1.25 10.68 7.06
N ARG A 218 0.03 11.03 6.89
CA ARG A 218 1.11 10.52 7.75
C ARG A 218 0.92 10.89 9.23
N ALA A 219 0.43 12.09 9.51
CA ALA A 219 0.19 12.51 10.89
C ALA A 219 -0.89 11.63 11.54
N LYS A 220 -2.00 11.41 10.85
CA LYS A 220 -3.11 10.56 11.32
C LYS A 220 -2.70 9.09 11.48
N LEU A 221 -1.87 8.57 10.57
CA LEU A 221 -1.31 7.22 10.71
C LEU A 221 -0.45 7.11 11.96
N LEU A 222 0.44 8.07 12.21
CA LEU A 222 1.29 8.09 13.42
C LEU A 222 0.45 8.24 14.70
N GLU A 223 -0.55 9.10 14.72
CA GLU A 223 -1.46 9.28 15.86
C GLU A 223 -2.31 8.03 16.14
N ALA A 224 -2.60 7.23 15.11
CA ALA A 224 -3.26 5.94 15.26
C ALA A 224 -2.32 4.80 15.71
N GLY A 225 -1.01 5.07 15.84
CA GLY A 225 0.02 4.13 16.29
C GLY A 225 0.92 3.57 15.20
N GLY A 226 0.67 3.93 13.93
CA GLY A 226 1.45 3.47 12.79
C GLY A 226 1.51 1.95 12.69
N PHE A 227 2.72 1.44 12.47
CA PHE A 227 2.98 -0.01 12.45
C PHE A 227 3.72 -0.48 13.72
N ALA A 228 3.76 0.32 14.79
CA ALA A 228 4.52 0.00 16.02
C ALA A 228 4.09 -1.30 16.71
N PHE A 229 2.92 -1.84 16.37
CA PHE A 229 2.41 -3.13 16.83
C PHE A 229 3.27 -4.32 16.38
N TRP A 230 4.18 -4.14 15.41
CA TRP A 230 5.12 -5.18 14.98
C TRP A 230 5.90 -5.83 16.14
N ARG A 231 6.13 -5.07 17.23
CA ARG A 231 6.83 -5.56 18.43
C ARG A 231 6.08 -6.67 19.16
N ARG A 232 4.81 -6.87 18.85
CA ARG A 232 3.92 -7.89 19.42
C ARG A 232 3.67 -9.06 18.46
N LEU A 233 4.27 -9.02 17.28
CA LEU A 233 4.09 -10.02 16.23
C LEU A 233 5.33 -10.89 16.06
N PRO A 234 5.18 -12.18 15.70
CA PRO A 234 6.30 -12.97 15.18
C PRO A 234 6.78 -12.41 13.84
N PRO A 235 7.98 -12.77 13.37
CA PRO A 235 8.47 -12.36 12.05
C PRO A 235 7.60 -12.82 10.88
N ASP A 236 6.94 -13.96 11.02
CA ASP A 236 5.97 -14.47 10.04
C ASP A 236 4.55 -14.12 10.51
N HIS A 237 3.96 -13.13 9.85
CA HIS A 237 2.60 -12.64 10.09
C HIS A 237 2.05 -12.04 8.80
N ALA A 238 0.72 -11.95 8.73
CA ALA A 238 -0.03 -11.27 7.68
C ALA A 238 -0.93 -10.18 8.28
N GLY A 239 -1.65 -9.43 7.43
CA GLY A 239 -2.71 -8.51 7.86
C GLY A 239 -2.23 -7.24 8.56
N GLU A 240 -0.97 -6.86 8.41
CA GLU A 240 -0.42 -5.63 9.01
C GLU A 240 -1.00 -4.37 8.37
N ASP A 241 -1.33 -4.42 7.09
CA ASP A 241 -2.01 -3.35 6.37
C ASP A 241 -3.45 -3.17 6.87
N ALA A 242 -4.20 -4.27 7.06
CA ALA A 242 -5.52 -4.24 7.67
C ALA A 242 -5.47 -3.68 9.09
N ALA A 243 -4.53 -4.13 9.93
CA ALA A 243 -4.39 -3.65 11.31
C ALA A 243 -4.16 -2.13 11.37
N ALA A 244 -3.24 -1.60 10.55
CA ALA A 244 -2.95 -0.18 10.52
C ALA A 244 -4.17 0.63 10.01
N GLN A 245 -4.84 0.16 8.95
CA GLN A 245 -6.01 0.83 8.37
C GLN A 245 -7.19 0.85 9.33
N LEU A 246 -7.51 -0.26 10.00
CA LEU A 246 -8.58 -0.31 11.00
C LEU A 246 -8.31 0.64 12.17
N ALA A 247 -7.06 0.75 12.64
CA ALA A 247 -6.69 1.69 13.68
C ALA A 247 -6.87 3.16 13.24
N VAL A 248 -6.52 3.48 11.99
CA VAL A 248 -6.72 4.81 11.39
C VAL A 248 -8.20 5.08 11.14
N MET A 249 -8.94 4.11 10.58
CA MET A 249 -10.34 4.24 10.20
C MET A 249 -11.23 4.58 11.40
N ARG A 250 -10.99 3.95 12.57
CA ARG A 250 -11.71 4.20 13.82
C ARG A 250 -11.67 5.66 14.29
N ARG A 251 -10.68 6.44 13.80
CA ARG A 251 -10.48 7.84 14.22
C ARG A 251 -10.75 8.85 13.13
N TYR A 252 -10.43 8.50 11.88
CA TYR A 252 -10.31 9.46 10.78
C TYR A 252 -11.03 9.04 9.51
N GLY A 253 -11.70 7.88 9.51
CA GLY A 253 -12.30 7.32 8.32
C GLY A 253 -11.27 6.91 7.27
N GLY A 254 -11.74 6.21 6.26
CA GLY A 254 -10.95 5.76 5.12
C GLY A 254 -11.83 5.46 3.92
N ALA A 255 -11.24 5.38 2.74
CA ALA A 255 -11.97 5.08 1.51
C ALA A 255 -11.14 4.29 0.50
N GLY A 256 -11.81 3.47 -0.28
CA GLY A 256 -11.29 3.01 -1.56
C GLY A 256 -11.60 4.02 -2.65
N ILE A 257 -10.79 4.03 -3.73
CA ILE A 257 -10.96 4.92 -4.88
C ILE A 257 -11.15 4.10 -6.15
N VAL A 258 -12.13 4.47 -6.97
CA VAL A 258 -12.30 3.94 -8.33
C VAL A 258 -12.29 5.09 -9.35
N PRO A 259 -11.69 4.89 -10.55
CA PRO A 259 -10.96 3.71 -10.98
C PRO A 259 -9.67 3.52 -10.17
N SER A 260 -9.28 2.27 -9.94
CA SER A 260 -8.09 1.96 -9.14
C SER A 260 -6.80 2.36 -9.88
N GLY A 261 -6.54 1.79 -11.05
CA GLY A 261 -5.27 1.92 -11.75
C GLY A 261 -4.09 1.24 -11.04
N ALA A 262 -4.37 0.30 -10.12
CA ALA A 262 -3.38 -0.53 -9.47
C ALA A 262 -3.59 -2.00 -9.82
N TYR A 263 -2.54 -2.66 -10.30
CA TYR A 263 -2.59 -4.04 -10.79
C TYR A 263 -1.61 -4.91 -10.03
N HIS A 264 -2.10 -6.03 -9.53
CA HIS A 264 -1.30 -7.04 -8.86
C HIS A 264 -0.58 -7.90 -9.90
N LEU A 265 0.71 -8.18 -9.69
CA LEU A 265 1.48 -9.04 -10.59
C LEU A 265 1.17 -10.53 -10.39
N GLU A 266 0.34 -10.86 -9.39
CA GLU A 266 -0.10 -12.21 -9.06
C GLU A 266 1.05 -13.18 -8.77
N SER A 267 2.15 -12.64 -8.29
CA SER A 267 3.32 -13.42 -7.85
C SER A 267 3.02 -14.23 -6.59
N PRO A 268 3.68 -15.36 -6.36
CA PRO A 268 3.52 -16.13 -5.13
C PRO A 268 3.80 -15.29 -3.90
N THR A 269 3.00 -15.47 -2.84
CA THR A 269 3.20 -14.73 -1.57
C THR A 269 4.55 -15.06 -0.92
N THR A 270 5.22 -14.06 -0.35
CA THR A 270 6.41 -14.25 0.49
C THR A 270 6.05 -14.60 1.94
N VAL A 271 4.78 -14.48 2.34
CA VAL A 271 4.26 -14.85 3.66
C VAL A 271 3.54 -16.19 3.54
N ALA A 272 4.30 -17.29 3.67
CA ALA A 272 3.76 -18.65 3.56
C ALA A 272 2.93 -19.04 4.79
N ASP A 273 3.30 -18.58 5.97
CA ASP A 273 2.58 -18.84 7.23
C ASP A 273 1.69 -17.63 7.58
N ARG A 274 0.38 -17.82 7.46
CA ARG A 274 -0.65 -16.81 7.76
C ARG A 274 -1.46 -17.15 9.01
N ARG A 275 -0.92 -17.98 9.92
CA ARG A 275 -1.61 -18.33 11.18
C ARG A 275 -1.69 -17.16 12.15
N THR A 276 -0.85 -16.14 11.98
CA THR A 276 -0.89 -14.92 12.79
C THR A 276 -1.35 -13.76 11.90
N GLU A 277 -2.53 -13.26 12.17
CA GLU A 277 -3.08 -12.07 11.51
C GLU A 277 -2.93 -10.84 12.44
N ALA A 278 -2.23 -9.82 11.98
CA ALA A 278 -1.91 -8.64 12.79
C ALA A 278 -3.15 -7.89 13.28
N TRP A 279 -4.24 -7.91 12.50
CA TRP A 279 -5.50 -7.25 12.88
C TRP A 279 -6.18 -7.89 14.10
N GLU A 280 -5.90 -9.18 14.42
CA GLU A 280 -6.40 -9.85 15.63
C GLU A 280 -5.96 -9.13 16.91
N LEU A 281 -4.84 -8.40 16.87
CA LEU A 281 -4.40 -7.58 18.01
C LEU A 281 -5.39 -6.47 18.37
N LEU A 282 -6.26 -6.07 17.45
CA LEU A 282 -7.30 -5.06 17.66
C LEU A 282 -8.59 -5.65 18.25
N PHE A 283 -8.77 -6.96 18.12
CA PHE A 283 -9.93 -7.72 18.57
C PHE A 283 -9.46 -8.89 19.44
N PRO A 284 -8.84 -8.62 20.61
CA PRO A 284 -8.41 -9.69 21.49
C PRO A 284 -9.65 -10.52 21.90
N THR A 285 -9.61 -11.83 21.61
CA THR A 285 -10.60 -12.77 22.14
C THR A 285 -10.60 -12.62 23.66
N PRO A 286 -11.77 -12.49 24.32
CA PRO A 286 -11.82 -12.57 25.77
C PRO A 286 -11.15 -13.87 26.20
N HIS A 287 -10.12 -13.80 27.02
CA HIS A 287 -9.54 -14.98 27.62
C HIS A 287 -10.65 -15.71 28.34
N GLU A 288 -10.97 -16.94 27.95
CA GLU A 288 -11.71 -17.85 28.83
C GLU A 288 -10.91 -17.92 30.12
N PRO A 289 -11.52 -17.63 31.28
CA PRO A 289 -10.85 -17.77 32.56
C PRO A 289 -10.54 -19.26 32.75
N ALA A 290 -9.25 -19.56 33.00
CA ALA A 290 -8.76 -20.89 33.29
C ALA A 290 -9.35 -21.44 34.61
#